data_4a3ef0120914a3e501eabbd05af871b3
#
_entry.id   4a3ef0120914a3e501eabbd05af871b3
#
_cell.length_a   1.000
_cell.length_b   1.000
_cell.length_c   1.000
_cell.angle_alpha   90.00
_cell.angle_beta   90.00
_cell.angle_gamma   90.00
#
_symmetry.space_group_name_H-M   'P 1'
#
loop_
_entity.id
_entity.type
_entity.pdbx_description
1 polymer ?
#
loop_
_entity_poly.entity_id
_entity_poly.type
_entity_poly.pdbx_seq_one_letter_code
_entity_poly.pdbx_strand_id
1 'polypeptide(L)'
;RDVLGSRGLGDVYKRQMKFIGHLDCMRFFQKAIRRAKLDVAYSKGYSPHQLMSFASPLGVGVTSDGEYIDVEFYSLPDLSLPDLVTYLNQFMTDEIFVTDIEIMPDGFKNSMSLLIAADYMVVEKEAGVFPENWQEKWLSFMEQQEIVIEKKTKKSVKEVDIKPHILAWDFSMDDFAKKNGENYGTLHCDYEGNSLFMRLTSGSETNIKPELVMQAFYAFCESELEPYSYQIHRMQMIFKKKGE
;
A
#
# COMPACT_ATOMS: atom_id res chain seq x y z
N ARG A 1 -2.34 23.91 -14.66
CA ARG A 1 -2.95 22.74 -14.02
C ARG A 1 -2.02 22.31 -12.89
N ASP A 2 -2.47 22.50 -11.68
CA ASP A 2 -1.72 22.05 -10.53
C ASP A 2 -2.07 20.58 -10.28
N VAL A 3 -1.08 19.68 -10.34
CA VAL A 3 -1.25 18.29 -9.95
C VAL A 3 -0.80 18.19 -8.49
N LEU A 4 -1.75 17.92 -7.62
CA LEU A 4 -1.44 17.61 -6.22
C LEU A 4 -1.20 16.11 -6.10
N GLY A 5 0.05 15.74 -5.78
CA GLY A 5 0.32 14.43 -5.22
C GLY A 5 0.21 14.54 -3.70
N SER A 6 -0.68 13.81 -3.06
CA SER A 6 -0.64 13.73 -1.61
C SER A 6 0.40 12.70 -1.18
N ARG A 7 1.41 13.12 -0.43
CA ARG A 7 2.24 12.19 0.33
C ARG A 7 1.50 11.85 1.62
N GLY A 8 1.08 10.62 1.71
CA GLY A 8 0.59 10.08 2.96
C GLY A 8 -0.88 10.41 3.24
N LEU A 9 -1.74 9.46 2.98
CA LEU A 9 -3.02 9.34 3.65
C LEU A 9 -2.74 8.56 4.95
N GLY A 10 -2.50 9.26 6.05
CA GLY A 10 -2.36 8.63 7.35
C GLY A 10 -3.62 7.84 7.70
N ASP A 11 -3.43 6.71 8.36
CA ASP A 11 -4.48 5.88 8.93
C ASP A 11 -5.62 5.44 7.97
N VAL A 12 -5.33 5.35 6.69
CA VAL A 12 -6.29 4.79 5.75
C VAL A 12 -6.48 3.32 6.10
N TYR A 13 -7.72 2.95 6.38
CA TYR A 13 -8.13 1.56 6.61
C TYR A 13 -7.84 0.97 8.00
N LYS A 14 -8.04 1.75 9.05
CA LYS A 14 -8.18 1.21 10.41
C LYS A 14 -9.58 0.64 10.63
N ARG A 15 -9.68 -0.32 11.56
CA ARG A 15 -10.93 -0.91 12.04
C ARG A 15 -11.85 -1.40 10.90
N GLN A 16 -13.02 -0.79 10.75
CA GLN A 16 -14.02 -1.22 9.77
C GLN A 16 -13.67 -0.80 8.34
N MET A 17 -12.91 0.29 8.16
CA MET A 17 -12.56 0.80 6.84
C MET A 17 -11.62 -0.13 6.05
N LYS A 18 -10.87 -1.02 6.70
CA LYS A 18 -10.07 -2.06 6.02
C LYS A 18 -10.89 -3.02 5.14
N PHE A 19 -12.21 -3.04 5.31
CA PHE A 19 -13.11 -3.89 4.52
C PHE A 19 -13.80 -3.18 3.38
N ILE A 20 -13.56 -1.88 3.16
CA ILE A 20 -14.10 -1.18 2.00
C ILE A 20 -13.28 -1.46 0.75
N GLY A 21 -13.98 -1.57 -0.38
CA GLY A 21 -13.33 -1.77 -1.67
C GLY A 21 -12.73 -0.47 -2.22
N HIS A 22 -11.74 -0.61 -3.09
CA HIS A 22 -11.08 0.52 -3.75
C HIS A 22 -12.05 1.53 -4.38
N LEU A 23 -13.11 1.06 -5.03
CA LEU A 23 -14.11 1.94 -5.67
C LEU A 23 -14.89 2.79 -4.66
N ASP A 24 -15.14 2.26 -3.48
CA ASP A 24 -15.84 3.00 -2.44
C ASP A 24 -14.91 4.02 -1.77
N CYS A 25 -13.64 3.68 -1.62
CA CYS A 25 -12.60 4.62 -1.19
C CYS A 25 -12.47 5.78 -2.20
N MET A 26 -12.39 5.50 -3.50
CA MET A 26 -12.40 6.53 -4.54
C MET A 26 -13.63 7.44 -4.44
N ARG A 27 -14.82 6.86 -4.27
CA ARG A 27 -16.07 7.61 -4.09
C ARG A 27 -16.06 8.48 -2.83
N PHE A 28 -15.46 8.00 -1.75
CA PHE A 28 -15.29 8.77 -0.52
C PHE A 28 -14.48 10.04 -0.79
N PHE A 29 -13.28 9.92 -1.41
CA PHE A 29 -12.45 11.08 -1.75
C PHE A 29 -13.14 12.03 -2.72
N GLN A 30 -13.79 11.51 -3.75
CA GLN A 30 -14.56 12.32 -4.70
C GLN A 30 -15.65 13.15 -4.02
N LYS A 31 -16.34 12.56 -3.03
CA LYS A 31 -17.36 13.26 -2.25
C LYS A 31 -16.75 14.29 -1.30
N ALA A 32 -15.63 13.98 -0.66
CA ALA A 32 -14.93 14.89 0.26
C ALA A 32 -14.42 16.13 -0.49
N ILE A 33 -13.72 15.96 -1.61
CA ILE A 33 -13.23 17.05 -2.46
C ILE A 33 -14.40 17.93 -2.95
N ARG A 34 -15.53 17.33 -3.34
CA ARG A 34 -16.73 18.06 -3.75
C ARG A 34 -17.34 18.86 -2.61
N ARG A 35 -17.43 18.28 -1.38
CA ARG A 35 -17.91 18.99 -0.18
C ARG A 35 -17.00 20.15 0.19
N ALA A 36 -15.68 19.95 0.04
CA ALA A 36 -14.68 21.00 0.24
C ALA A 36 -14.72 22.09 -0.84
N LYS A 37 -15.53 21.94 -1.90
CA LYS A 37 -15.66 22.87 -3.03
C LYS A 37 -14.31 23.18 -3.69
N LEU A 38 -13.38 22.24 -3.70
CA LEU A 38 -12.11 22.37 -4.40
C LEU A 38 -12.35 22.24 -5.91
N ASP A 39 -11.65 23.05 -6.70
CA ASP A 39 -11.80 23.15 -8.15
C ASP A 39 -11.08 22.00 -8.89
N VAL A 40 -11.56 20.77 -8.64
CA VAL A 40 -10.97 19.55 -9.20
C VAL A 40 -11.20 19.44 -10.69
N ALA A 41 -10.18 18.96 -11.42
CA ALA A 41 -10.27 18.75 -12.86
C ALA A 41 -11.09 17.48 -13.20
N TYR A 42 -11.79 17.54 -14.33
CA TYR A 42 -12.62 16.45 -14.83
C TYR A 42 -12.12 15.92 -16.17
N SER A 43 -12.33 14.64 -16.40
CA SER A 43 -12.08 14.00 -17.68
C SER A 43 -12.98 14.60 -18.77
N LYS A 44 -12.50 14.55 -20.02
CA LYS A 44 -13.30 14.95 -21.20
C LYS A 44 -14.21 13.79 -21.62
N GLY A 45 -15.34 14.11 -22.24
CA GLY A 45 -16.26 13.12 -22.82
C GLY A 45 -17.66 13.14 -22.22
N TYR A 46 -18.45 12.12 -22.53
CA TYR A 46 -19.88 12.04 -22.17
C TYR A 46 -20.15 11.72 -20.70
N SER A 47 -19.18 11.17 -19.98
CA SER A 47 -19.29 10.82 -18.55
C SER A 47 -18.08 11.37 -17.79
N PRO A 48 -18.03 12.69 -17.55
CA PRO A 48 -16.88 13.29 -16.88
C PRO A 48 -16.76 12.81 -15.44
N HIS A 49 -15.55 12.43 -15.06
CA HIS A 49 -15.19 12.04 -13.71
C HIS A 49 -13.98 12.85 -13.25
N GLN A 50 -13.84 13.02 -11.94
CA GLN A 50 -12.70 13.72 -11.36
C GLN A 50 -11.40 13.00 -11.75
N LEU A 51 -10.39 13.76 -12.17
CA LEU A 51 -9.07 13.25 -12.50
C LEU A 51 -8.31 12.94 -11.22
N MET A 52 -8.40 11.68 -10.80
CA MET A 52 -7.89 11.17 -9.55
C MET A 52 -7.45 9.72 -9.72
N SER A 53 -6.30 9.35 -9.15
CA SER A 53 -5.81 7.96 -9.15
C SER A 53 -5.00 7.64 -7.90
N PHE A 54 -5.15 6.43 -7.37
CA PHE A 54 -4.26 5.89 -6.33
C PHE A 54 -3.00 5.32 -6.96
N ALA A 55 -1.86 5.46 -6.28
CA ALA A 55 -0.60 4.87 -6.72
C ALA A 55 -0.68 3.33 -6.77
N SER A 56 -1.29 2.72 -5.77
CA SER A 56 -1.59 1.29 -5.75
C SER A 56 -2.81 1.03 -4.87
N PRO A 57 -3.91 0.55 -5.43
CA PRO A 57 -5.10 0.23 -4.64
C PRO A 57 -4.79 -0.76 -3.51
N LEU A 58 -5.25 -0.45 -2.30
CA LEU A 58 -5.13 -1.33 -1.16
C LEU A 58 -6.07 -2.53 -1.30
N GLY A 59 -5.61 -3.72 -0.94
CA GLY A 59 -6.44 -4.92 -0.88
C GLY A 59 -7.43 -4.86 0.27
N VAL A 60 -8.61 -5.48 0.10
CA VAL A 60 -9.58 -5.62 1.20
C VAL A 60 -8.98 -6.43 2.33
N GLY A 61 -9.10 -5.95 3.57
CA GLY A 61 -8.51 -6.58 4.75
C GLY A 61 -7.07 -6.15 5.06
N VAL A 62 -6.43 -5.39 4.17
CA VAL A 62 -5.09 -4.81 4.39
C VAL A 62 -5.23 -3.44 5.05
N THR A 63 -4.41 -3.16 6.05
CA THR A 63 -4.27 -1.83 6.67
C THR A 63 -3.04 -1.11 6.10
N SER A 64 -2.96 0.22 6.28
CA SER A 64 -1.83 1.01 5.76
C SER A 64 -1.57 2.25 6.59
N ASP A 65 -0.29 2.62 6.76
CA ASP A 65 0.13 3.89 7.37
C ASP A 65 0.26 5.03 6.35
N GLY A 66 0.15 4.75 5.06
CA GLY A 66 0.19 5.80 4.07
C GLY A 66 -0.12 5.32 2.67
N GLU A 67 -1.08 6.00 2.06
CA GLU A 67 -1.48 5.80 0.69
C GLU A 67 -1.19 7.07 -0.12
N TYR A 68 -0.98 6.91 -1.42
CA TYR A 68 -0.73 8.04 -2.31
C TYR A 68 -1.87 8.14 -3.32
N ILE A 69 -2.39 9.36 -3.43
CA ILE A 69 -3.44 9.69 -4.39
C ILE A 69 -3.03 10.93 -5.19
N ASP A 70 -3.03 10.81 -6.51
CA ASP A 70 -2.85 11.95 -7.41
C ASP A 70 -4.22 12.55 -7.72
N VAL A 71 -4.32 13.87 -7.62
CA VAL A 71 -5.55 14.61 -7.95
C VAL A 71 -5.17 15.83 -8.79
N GLU A 72 -5.85 16.03 -9.93
CA GLU A 72 -5.67 17.22 -10.74
C GLU A 72 -6.68 18.29 -10.36
N PHE A 73 -6.21 19.54 -10.22
CA PHE A 73 -7.04 20.72 -9.94
C PHE A 73 -6.88 21.75 -11.05
N TYR A 74 -7.93 22.51 -11.33
CA TYR A 74 -7.84 23.69 -12.19
C TYR A 74 -7.25 24.88 -11.43
N SER A 75 -7.62 25.02 -10.16
CA SER A 75 -7.08 26.01 -9.24
C SER A 75 -7.13 25.51 -7.81
N LEU A 76 -6.26 26.04 -6.98
CA LEU A 76 -6.24 25.79 -5.53
C LEU A 76 -6.65 27.07 -4.79
N PRO A 77 -7.26 26.95 -3.60
CA PRO A 77 -7.51 28.10 -2.74
C PRO A 77 -6.17 28.74 -2.30
N ASP A 78 -6.22 30.02 -2.01
CA ASP A 78 -5.06 30.77 -1.48
C ASP A 78 -4.81 30.40 -0.01
N LEU A 79 -4.33 29.16 0.20
CA LEU A 79 -4.00 28.56 1.49
C LEU A 79 -2.58 27.99 1.43
N SER A 80 -1.88 28.00 2.55
CA SER A 80 -0.67 27.19 2.66
C SER A 80 -1.00 25.69 2.55
N LEU A 81 -0.04 24.83 2.15
CA LEU A 81 -0.29 23.38 2.04
C LEU A 81 -0.74 22.77 3.39
N PRO A 82 -0.14 23.11 4.55
CA PRO A 82 -0.64 22.64 5.85
C PRO A 82 -2.07 23.09 6.17
N ASP A 83 -2.44 24.33 5.79
CA ASP A 83 -3.79 24.84 5.97
C ASP A 83 -4.78 24.13 5.03
N LEU A 84 -4.36 23.81 3.81
CA LEU A 84 -5.15 23.02 2.86
C LEU A 84 -5.39 21.59 3.37
N VAL A 85 -4.38 20.94 3.97
CA VAL A 85 -4.54 19.66 4.68
C VAL A 85 -5.59 19.78 5.78
N THR A 86 -5.45 20.79 6.66
CA THR A 86 -6.39 21.04 7.75
C THR A 86 -7.80 21.29 7.24
N TYR A 87 -7.93 22.09 6.18
CA TYR A 87 -9.21 22.38 5.54
C TYR A 87 -9.87 21.12 4.95
N LEU A 88 -9.11 20.32 4.18
CA LEU A 88 -9.64 19.13 3.54
C LEU A 88 -10.08 18.09 4.58
N ASN A 89 -9.35 17.96 5.68
CA ASN A 89 -9.67 17.03 6.77
C ASN A 89 -10.98 17.34 7.49
N GLN A 90 -11.53 18.55 7.40
CA GLN A 90 -12.88 18.85 7.91
C GLN A 90 -13.98 18.07 7.18
N PHE A 91 -13.69 17.55 6.00
CA PHE A 91 -14.60 16.77 5.15
C PHE A 91 -14.28 15.27 5.15
N MET A 92 -13.27 14.85 5.91
CA MET A 92 -12.82 13.46 6.05
C MET A 92 -13.41 12.80 7.31
N THR A 93 -12.90 11.65 7.69
CA THR A 93 -13.26 10.93 8.92
C THR A 93 -12.00 10.65 9.74
N ASP A 94 -12.18 10.24 11.00
CA ASP A 94 -11.05 9.88 11.87
C ASP A 94 -10.29 8.62 11.36
N GLU A 95 -10.90 7.85 10.47
CA GLU A 95 -10.30 6.62 9.91
C GLU A 95 -9.67 6.84 8.52
N ILE A 96 -10.04 7.92 7.82
CA ILE A 96 -9.48 8.30 6.52
C ILE A 96 -9.27 9.81 6.52
N PHE A 97 -8.01 10.23 6.48
CA PHE A 97 -7.64 11.63 6.45
C PHE A 97 -6.36 11.87 5.65
N VAL A 98 -6.12 13.11 5.28
CA VAL A 98 -4.93 13.55 4.54
C VAL A 98 -3.87 13.96 5.56
N THR A 99 -2.68 13.39 5.45
CA THR A 99 -1.53 13.75 6.32
C THR A 99 -0.67 14.84 5.71
N ASP A 100 -0.51 14.81 4.38
CA ASP A 100 0.35 15.75 3.68
C ASP A 100 -0.15 15.99 2.25
N ILE A 101 0.21 17.13 1.68
CA ILE A 101 -0.07 17.52 0.30
C ILE A 101 1.21 18.06 -0.32
N GLU A 102 1.54 17.60 -1.52
CA GLU A 102 2.67 18.09 -2.30
C GLU A 102 2.21 18.51 -3.69
N ILE A 103 2.68 19.67 -4.18
CA ILE A 103 2.42 20.11 -5.55
C ILE A 103 3.44 19.44 -6.46
N MET A 104 2.94 18.68 -7.44
CA MET A 104 3.79 18.02 -8.41
C MET A 104 4.18 18.98 -9.53
N PRO A 105 5.44 18.94 -10.02
CA PRO A 105 5.87 19.77 -11.13
C PRO A 105 5.16 19.39 -12.42
N ASP A 106 5.12 20.34 -13.37
CA ASP A 106 4.61 20.10 -14.72
C ASP A 106 5.29 18.89 -15.37
N GLY A 107 4.48 18.05 -16.03
CA GLY A 107 4.96 16.82 -16.65
C GLY A 107 5.25 15.67 -15.68
N PHE A 108 4.81 15.80 -14.42
CA PHE A 108 4.89 14.70 -13.46
C PHE A 108 4.18 13.45 -13.99
N LYS A 109 4.86 12.33 -13.95
CA LYS A 109 4.24 11.03 -14.20
C LYS A 109 3.43 10.63 -12.97
N ASN A 110 2.25 10.07 -13.19
CA ASN A 110 1.40 9.62 -12.08
C ASN A 110 2.16 8.67 -11.13
N SER A 111 1.81 8.72 -9.84
CA SER A 111 2.46 7.93 -8.80
C SER A 111 2.42 6.44 -9.09
N MET A 112 1.35 5.94 -9.72
CA MET A 112 1.23 4.53 -10.12
C MET A 112 2.38 4.08 -11.05
N SER A 113 2.83 4.95 -11.97
CA SER A 113 3.90 4.63 -12.92
C SER A 113 5.31 4.74 -12.32
N LEU A 114 5.42 5.42 -11.19
CA LEU A 114 6.68 5.60 -10.45
C LEU A 114 6.88 4.59 -9.34
N LEU A 115 5.83 3.89 -8.94
CA LEU A 115 5.87 2.89 -7.87
C LEU A 115 6.73 1.69 -8.31
N ILE A 116 7.68 1.28 -7.46
CA ILE A 116 8.60 0.14 -7.72
C ILE A 116 8.51 -0.94 -6.66
N ALA A 117 8.24 -0.58 -5.42
CA ALA A 117 8.13 -1.53 -4.32
C ALA A 117 7.19 -1.01 -3.23
N ALA A 118 6.82 -1.89 -2.32
CA ALA A 118 6.14 -1.51 -1.09
C ALA A 118 6.62 -2.39 0.07
N ASP A 119 6.63 -1.79 1.26
CA ASP A 119 7.02 -2.42 2.50
C ASP A 119 5.78 -2.85 3.28
N TYR A 120 5.84 -4.07 3.77
CA TYR A 120 4.75 -4.71 4.47
C TYR A 120 5.20 -5.33 5.78
N MET A 121 4.32 -5.29 6.76
CA MET A 121 4.35 -6.14 7.94
C MET A 121 3.24 -7.18 7.82
N VAL A 122 3.57 -8.43 8.05
CA VAL A 122 2.62 -9.53 8.25
C VAL A 122 2.70 -9.92 9.71
N VAL A 123 1.63 -9.74 10.46
CA VAL A 123 1.58 -10.03 11.90
C VAL A 123 0.48 -11.04 12.19
N GLU A 124 0.76 -12.01 13.03
CA GLU A 124 -0.27 -12.96 13.51
C GLU A 124 -1.31 -12.24 14.38
N LYS A 125 -2.59 -12.60 14.20
CA LYS A 125 -3.68 -12.03 15.02
C LYS A 125 -3.85 -12.76 16.35
N GLU A 126 -3.42 -14.01 16.41
CA GLU A 126 -3.43 -14.86 17.58
C GLU A 126 -2.12 -15.64 17.63
N ALA A 127 -1.63 -15.93 18.81
CA ALA A 127 -0.39 -16.68 18.97
C ALA A 127 -0.49 -18.09 18.34
N GLY A 128 0.56 -18.49 17.63
CA GLY A 128 0.65 -19.80 16.99
C GLY A 128 0.04 -19.90 15.59
N VAL A 129 -0.26 -18.76 14.96
CA VAL A 129 -0.66 -18.70 13.55
C VAL A 129 0.52 -19.06 12.65
N PHE A 130 1.71 -18.53 12.91
CA PHE A 130 2.89 -18.96 12.17
C PHE A 130 3.24 -20.42 12.49
N PRO A 131 3.75 -21.21 11.52
CA PRO A 131 4.19 -22.57 11.72
C PRO A 131 5.23 -22.68 12.84
N GLU A 132 5.24 -23.81 13.57
CA GLU A 132 6.26 -24.06 14.56
C GLU A 132 7.68 -23.90 13.97
N ASN A 133 8.57 -23.22 14.68
CA ASN A 133 9.93 -22.86 14.23
C ASN A 133 9.94 -22.07 12.89
N TRP A 134 8.93 -21.21 12.69
CA TRP A 134 8.71 -20.50 11.43
C TRP A 134 9.91 -19.65 11.00
N GLN A 135 10.68 -19.08 11.91
CA GLN A 135 11.84 -18.26 11.55
C GLN A 135 12.94 -19.10 10.91
N GLU A 136 13.23 -20.28 11.43
CA GLU A 136 14.21 -21.21 10.84
C GLU A 136 13.71 -21.73 9.49
N LYS A 137 12.41 -22.05 9.41
CA LYS A 137 11.78 -22.46 8.15
C LYS A 137 11.79 -21.33 7.12
N TRP A 138 11.61 -20.06 7.54
CA TRP A 138 11.70 -18.92 6.64
C TRP A 138 13.11 -18.76 6.09
N LEU A 139 14.15 -18.94 6.89
CA LEU A 139 15.54 -18.92 6.42
C LEU A 139 15.73 -19.98 5.33
N SER A 140 15.32 -21.22 5.58
CA SER A 140 15.40 -22.32 4.60
C SER A 140 14.55 -22.04 3.35
N PHE A 141 13.36 -21.45 3.51
CA PHE A 141 12.51 -21.03 2.39
C PHE A 141 13.21 -20.00 1.50
N MET A 142 13.90 -19.04 2.10
CA MET A 142 14.65 -18.01 1.37
C MET A 142 15.99 -18.51 0.79
N GLU A 143 16.51 -19.66 1.19
CA GLU A 143 17.70 -20.30 0.60
C GLU A 143 17.41 -21.00 -0.73
N GLN A 144 16.16 -21.31 -1.06
CA GLN A 144 15.79 -21.93 -2.33
C GLN A 144 16.32 -21.11 -3.51
N GLN A 145 16.66 -21.76 -4.63
CA GLN A 145 17.11 -21.06 -5.83
C GLN A 145 16.00 -20.24 -6.47
N GLU A 146 14.78 -20.77 -6.48
CA GLU A 146 13.57 -20.15 -6.99
C GLU A 146 12.39 -20.45 -6.04
N ILE A 147 11.40 -19.58 -6.03
CA ILE A 147 10.15 -19.75 -5.28
C ILE A 147 9.02 -19.61 -6.29
N VAL A 148 8.61 -20.72 -6.86
CA VAL A 148 7.60 -20.75 -7.92
C VAL A 148 6.20 -20.85 -7.34
N ILE A 149 5.30 -19.98 -7.79
CA ILE A 149 3.88 -20.00 -7.47
C ILE A 149 3.02 -20.07 -8.73
N GLU A 150 1.85 -20.64 -8.60
CA GLU A 150 0.81 -20.55 -9.63
C GLU A 150 0.01 -19.26 -9.49
N LYS A 151 0.18 -18.31 -10.40
CA LYS A 151 -0.62 -17.08 -10.47
C LYS A 151 -1.79 -17.27 -11.43
N LYS A 152 -3.00 -17.36 -10.88
CA LYS A 152 -4.23 -17.44 -11.69
C LYS A 152 -4.58 -16.04 -12.22
N THR A 153 -4.72 -15.93 -13.53
CA THR A 153 -5.29 -14.76 -14.21
C THR A 153 -6.68 -15.11 -14.73
N LYS A 154 -7.45 -14.11 -15.19
CA LYS A 154 -8.78 -14.36 -15.78
C LYS A 154 -8.75 -15.32 -16.99
N LYS A 155 -7.61 -15.51 -17.62
CA LYS A 155 -7.47 -16.27 -18.90
C LYS A 155 -6.49 -17.44 -18.82
N SER A 156 -5.65 -17.52 -17.80
CA SER A 156 -4.59 -18.55 -17.71
C SER A 156 -4.05 -18.68 -16.29
N VAL A 157 -3.47 -19.84 -16.00
CA VAL A 157 -2.58 -20.06 -14.86
C VAL A 157 -1.15 -19.92 -15.38
N LYS A 158 -0.31 -19.15 -14.70
CA LYS A 158 1.10 -18.98 -15.02
C LYS A 158 1.93 -19.28 -13.78
N GLU A 159 2.99 -20.04 -13.98
CA GLU A 159 4.05 -20.18 -12.99
C GLU A 159 4.89 -18.90 -12.97
N VAL A 160 5.16 -18.39 -11.79
CA VAL A 160 5.96 -17.18 -11.58
C VAL A 160 6.92 -17.44 -10.44
N ASP A 161 8.21 -17.24 -10.69
CA ASP A 161 9.20 -17.18 -9.62
C ASP A 161 9.08 -15.84 -8.90
N ILE A 162 8.72 -15.89 -7.63
CA ILE A 162 8.55 -14.69 -6.79
C ILE A 162 9.80 -14.34 -6.00
N LYS A 163 10.81 -15.20 -5.94
CA LYS A 163 12.02 -14.94 -5.16
C LYS A 163 12.74 -13.64 -5.53
N PRO A 164 12.96 -13.30 -6.83
CA PRO A 164 13.58 -12.03 -7.22
C PRO A 164 12.77 -10.80 -6.82
N HIS A 165 11.51 -10.99 -6.46
CA HIS A 165 10.56 -9.93 -6.10
C HIS A 165 10.40 -9.75 -4.58
N ILE A 166 11.03 -10.59 -3.76
CA ILE A 166 11.20 -10.39 -2.32
C ILE A 166 12.52 -9.66 -2.11
N LEU A 167 12.47 -8.32 -2.18
CA LEU A 167 13.65 -7.46 -2.26
C LEU A 167 14.41 -7.35 -0.94
N ALA A 168 13.69 -7.42 0.17
CA ALA A 168 14.23 -7.44 1.53
C ALA A 168 13.22 -8.08 2.49
N TRP A 169 13.72 -8.60 3.59
CA TRP A 169 12.89 -9.12 4.68
C TRP A 169 13.66 -9.12 6.01
N ASP A 170 12.92 -9.13 7.11
CA ASP A 170 13.44 -9.30 8.47
C ASP A 170 12.33 -9.70 9.43
N PHE A 171 12.71 -10.20 10.61
CA PHE A 171 11.81 -10.53 11.72
C PHE A 171 11.65 -9.37 12.72
N SER A 172 12.49 -8.35 12.60
CA SER A 172 12.51 -7.15 13.43
C SER A 172 12.28 -5.91 12.56
N MET A 173 11.41 -5.00 13.01
CA MET A 173 11.18 -3.74 12.34
C MET A 173 12.45 -2.87 12.30
N ASP A 174 13.21 -2.84 13.39
CA ASP A 174 14.42 -2.01 13.49
C ASP A 174 15.50 -2.49 12.53
N ASP A 175 15.72 -3.81 12.43
CA ASP A 175 16.69 -4.38 11.51
C ASP A 175 16.24 -4.22 10.06
N PHE A 176 14.95 -4.39 9.79
CA PHE A 176 14.36 -4.15 8.47
C PHE A 176 14.52 -2.69 8.05
N ALA A 177 14.21 -1.75 8.93
CA ALA A 177 14.38 -0.32 8.71
C ALA A 177 15.85 0.03 8.42
N LYS A 178 16.78 -0.45 9.25
CA LYS A 178 18.21 -0.24 9.10
C LYS A 178 18.75 -0.80 7.78
N LYS A 179 18.37 -2.01 7.39
CA LYS A 179 18.78 -2.63 6.11
C LYS A 179 18.32 -1.83 4.90
N ASN A 180 17.15 -1.21 4.98
CA ASN A 180 16.55 -0.47 3.87
C ASN A 180 16.82 1.03 3.91
N GLY A 181 17.49 1.55 4.95
CA GLY A 181 17.73 2.98 5.12
C GLY A 181 16.45 3.80 5.36
N GLU A 182 15.44 3.18 5.98
CA GLU A 182 14.12 3.76 6.21
C GLU A 182 13.88 4.09 7.69
N ASN A 183 12.88 4.92 7.94
CA ASN A 183 12.35 5.18 9.27
C ASN A 183 10.83 5.17 9.21
N TYR A 184 10.22 4.11 9.71
CA TYR A 184 8.77 3.92 9.65
C TYR A 184 8.01 4.63 10.77
N GLY A 185 8.71 5.15 11.79
CA GLY A 185 8.06 5.73 12.96
C GLY A 185 7.24 4.70 13.76
N THR A 186 6.11 5.13 14.28
CA THR A 186 5.17 4.24 14.98
C THR A 186 4.22 3.62 13.98
N LEU A 187 4.23 2.30 13.87
CA LEU A 187 3.25 1.59 13.03
C LEU A 187 1.89 1.53 13.72
N HIS A 188 0.87 1.80 12.95
CA HIS A 188 -0.51 1.79 13.43
C HIS A 188 -1.21 0.48 13.04
N CYS A 189 -0.81 -0.61 13.66
CA CYS A 189 -1.43 -1.91 13.51
C CYS A 189 -2.12 -2.34 14.81
N ASP A 190 -3.32 -2.91 14.69
CA ASP A 190 -4.15 -3.32 15.84
C ASP A 190 -3.63 -4.62 16.52
N TYR A 191 -2.61 -5.28 15.95
CA TYR A 191 -2.12 -6.57 16.41
C TYR A 191 -0.67 -6.48 16.84
N GLU A 192 -0.38 -7.12 17.95
CA GLU A 192 0.96 -7.32 18.49
C GLU A 192 1.22 -8.84 18.58
N GLY A 193 2.20 -9.31 17.81
CA GLY A 193 2.51 -10.74 17.72
C GLY A 193 3.77 -10.97 16.91
N ASN A 194 4.06 -12.25 16.64
CA ASN A 194 5.12 -12.56 15.70
C ASN A 194 4.88 -11.85 14.38
N SER A 195 5.91 -11.24 13.86
CA SER A 195 5.82 -10.41 12.67
C SER A 195 6.92 -10.72 11.68
N LEU A 196 6.58 -10.66 10.41
CA LEU A 196 7.50 -10.74 9.28
C LEU A 196 7.41 -9.44 8.48
N PHE A 197 8.54 -8.77 8.31
CA PHE A 197 8.67 -7.56 7.52
C PHE A 197 9.21 -7.92 6.15
N MET A 198 8.65 -7.35 5.08
CA MET A 198 9.11 -7.64 3.72
C MET A 198 8.92 -6.46 2.79
N ARG A 199 9.92 -6.22 1.92
CA ARG A 199 9.84 -5.33 0.77
C ARG A 199 9.57 -6.14 -0.47
N LEU A 200 8.45 -5.87 -1.13
CA LEU A 200 8.02 -6.59 -2.32
C LEU A 200 7.96 -5.66 -3.53
N THR A 201 8.32 -6.19 -4.70
CA THR A 201 8.11 -5.48 -5.97
C THR A 201 6.63 -5.13 -6.11
N SER A 202 6.37 -3.84 -6.30
CA SER A 202 5.02 -3.31 -6.52
C SER A 202 5.09 -2.27 -7.63
N GLY A 203 4.55 -2.59 -8.79
CA GLY A 203 4.57 -1.70 -9.95
C GLY A 203 3.64 -2.16 -11.05
N SER A 204 3.61 -1.42 -12.15
CA SER A 204 2.71 -1.70 -13.27
C SER A 204 3.03 -3.00 -14.01
N GLU A 205 4.30 -3.39 -14.07
CA GLU A 205 4.73 -4.62 -14.76
C GLU A 205 4.62 -5.83 -13.85
N THR A 206 5.09 -5.71 -12.62
CA THR A 206 5.07 -6.81 -11.64
C THR A 206 4.61 -6.27 -10.30
N ASN A 207 3.63 -6.95 -9.73
CA ASN A 207 3.11 -6.67 -8.40
C ASN A 207 2.95 -7.99 -7.65
N ILE A 208 3.78 -8.18 -6.62
CA ILE A 208 3.71 -9.34 -5.72
C ILE A 208 3.05 -8.90 -4.42
N LYS A 209 1.99 -9.61 -4.09
CA LYS A 209 1.24 -9.36 -2.86
C LYS A 209 1.79 -10.22 -1.72
N PRO A 210 1.80 -9.72 -0.48
CA PRO A 210 2.22 -10.49 0.69
C PRO A 210 1.49 -11.82 0.84
N GLU A 211 0.20 -11.87 0.48
CA GLU A 211 -0.61 -13.09 0.55
C GLU A 211 -0.03 -14.23 -0.30
N LEU A 212 0.54 -13.91 -1.47
CA LEU A 212 1.16 -14.90 -2.34
C LEU A 212 2.45 -15.45 -1.74
N VAL A 213 3.24 -14.59 -1.10
CA VAL A 213 4.47 -14.98 -0.39
C VAL A 213 4.13 -15.89 0.80
N MET A 214 3.13 -15.51 1.58
CA MET A 214 2.68 -16.32 2.73
C MET A 214 2.11 -17.67 2.30
N GLN A 215 1.32 -17.71 1.23
CA GLN A 215 0.82 -18.97 0.66
C GLN A 215 1.97 -19.90 0.23
N ALA A 216 2.99 -19.37 -0.44
CA ALA A 216 4.16 -20.15 -0.83
C ALA A 216 4.95 -20.64 0.40
N PHE A 217 5.11 -19.80 1.42
CA PHE A 217 5.80 -20.16 2.65
C PHE A 217 5.06 -21.27 3.43
N TYR A 218 3.74 -21.16 3.58
CA TYR A 218 2.96 -22.20 4.28
C TYR A 218 2.95 -23.51 3.50
N ALA A 219 2.90 -23.46 2.17
CA ALA A 219 3.04 -24.65 1.32
C ALA A 219 4.42 -25.31 1.50
N PHE A 220 5.49 -24.52 1.57
CA PHE A 220 6.84 -25.01 1.87
C PHE A 220 6.93 -25.67 3.26
N CYS A 221 6.20 -25.14 4.24
CA CYS A 221 6.15 -25.68 5.59
C CYS A 221 5.24 -26.91 5.73
N GLU A 222 4.57 -27.36 4.66
CA GLU A 222 3.51 -28.37 4.68
C GLU A 222 2.43 -28.07 5.74
N SER A 223 2.13 -26.78 5.93
CA SER A 223 1.19 -26.28 6.92
C SER A 223 -0.02 -25.65 6.22
N GLU A 224 -1.18 -25.79 6.84
CA GLU A 224 -2.39 -25.14 6.33
C GLU A 224 -2.43 -23.67 6.75
N LEU A 225 -2.76 -22.80 5.81
CA LEU A 225 -2.91 -21.37 6.05
C LEU A 225 -4.39 -21.06 6.27
N GLU A 226 -4.77 -20.83 7.51
CA GLU A 226 -6.13 -20.40 7.85
C GLU A 226 -6.41 -19.00 7.29
N PRO A 227 -7.53 -18.84 6.56
CA PRO A 227 -7.90 -17.54 6.00
C PRO A 227 -8.03 -16.47 7.08
N TYR A 228 -7.44 -15.30 6.84
CA TYR A 228 -7.51 -14.13 7.74
C TYR A 228 -6.85 -14.31 9.11
N SER A 229 -6.03 -15.31 9.31
CA SER A 229 -5.34 -15.59 10.58
C SER A 229 -4.24 -14.56 10.90
N TYR A 230 -3.71 -13.88 9.90
CA TYR A 230 -2.77 -12.77 10.05
C TYR A 230 -3.34 -11.46 9.50
N GLN A 231 -2.77 -10.34 9.97
CA GLN A 231 -2.98 -9.01 9.41
C GLN A 231 -1.83 -8.67 8.50
N ILE A 232 -2.15 -8.18 7.31
CA ILE A 232 -1.19 -7.51 6.43
C ILE A 232 -1.35 -6.01 6.65
N HIS A 233 -0.22 -5.33 6.87
CA HIS A 233 -0.14 -3.90 7.02
C HIS A 233 0.89 -3.33 6.03
N ARG A 234 0.48 -2.41 5.17
CA ARG A 234 1.39 -1.72 4.26
C ARG A 234 2.00 -0.52 4.98
N MET A 235 3.31 -0.60 5.22
CA MET A 235 4.04 0.41 5.98
C MET A 235 4.39 1.62 5.13
N GLN A 236 4.81 1.38 3.87
CA GLN A 236 5.29 2.42 2.97
C GLN A 236 5.26 1.97 1.51
N MET A 237 5.14 2.93 0.59
CA MET A 237 5.36 2.76 -0.85
C MET A 237 6.69 3.36 -1.26
N ILE A 238 7.42 2.68 -2.16
CA ILE A 238 8.74 3.09 -2.64
C ILE A 238 8.62 3.48 -4.11
N PHE A 239 9.04 4.70 -4.41
CA PHE A 239 8.96 5.27 -5.75
C PHE A 239 10.34 5.45 -6.37
N LYS A 240 10.42 5.39 -7.70
CA LYS A 240 11.63 5.77 -8.44
C LYS A 240 12.08 7.16 -8.04
N LYS A 241 13.37 7.32 -7.77
CA LYS A 241 13.97 8.64 -7.54
C LYS A 241 13.99 9.43 -8.86
N LYS A 242 13.87 10.75 -8.74
CA LYS A 242 13.96 11.66 -9.90
C LYS A 242 15.35 11.52 -10.54
N GLY A 243 15.44 10.93 -11.76
CA GLY A 243 16.70 10.75 -12.49
C GLY A 243 17.14 9.30 -12.72
N GLU A 244 16.40 8.29 -12.24
CA GLU A 244 16.59 6.88 -12.56
C GLU A 244 15.61 6.37 -13.64
#